data_9f9053a0e5b924087ea899fa915b0716
#
_entry.id   9f9053a0e5b924087ea899fa915b0716
#
_cell.length_a   1.000
_cell.length_b   1.000
_cell.length_c   1.000
_cell.angle_alpha   90.00
_cell.angle_beta   90.00
_cell.angle_gamma   90.00
#
_symmetry.space_group_name_H-M   'P 1'
#
loop_
_entity.id
_entity.type
_entity.pdbx_description
1 polymer ?
#
loop_
_entity_poly.entity_id
_entity_poly.type
_entity_poly.pdbx_seq_one_letter_code
_entity_poly.pdbx_strand_id
1 'polypeptide(L)'
;MLDCKEGRLLRQVKREDTTMKINILLCDDDKDFLQRLTEVVTSQPLPLGMSVCVTKSAYSSAITDRQLSQYQIMFLDIDMDERSGMDIARRVRELHLDTIIIFVTNYPEFSMEGYEVRAFRYLLKQEMQQKLPLYFRDALAEIPHDKKELRFSVNAEPYRVAYKDILYLESQQRIVVLHTENPLQGGDRFYGKLEDLENELEPDGFLRIQKSYLVNMAHIKKLNYDKVALSNGEELPISQKRYAQIKIQYLGWKNKQWGSAL
;
A
#
# COMPACT_ATOMS: atom_id res chain seq x y z
N MET A 1 44.62 -5.05 -32.21
CA MET A 1 43.77 -6.11 -31.69
C MET A 1 43.47 -5.79 -30.23
N LEU A 2 42.38 -5.13 -29.98
CA LEU A 2 41.92 -4.78 -28.66
C LEU A 2 40.62 -5.55 -28.45
N ASP A 3 40.71 -6.51 -27.56
CA ASP A 3 39.67 -7.45 -27.21
C ASP A 3 38.66 -6.75 -26.26
N CYS A 4 37.51 -6.37 -26.80
CA CYS A 4 36.40 -5.85 -26.01
C CYS A 4 35.66 -7.00 -25.32
N LYS A 5 36.03 -7.32 -24.10
CA LYS A 5 35.22 -8.15 -23.22
C LYS A 5 33.98 -7.34 -22.78
N GLU A 6 32.89 -7.57 -23.48
CA GLU A 6 31.56 -7.15 -23.03
C GLU A 6 31.21 -7.86 -21.74
N GLY A 7 31.34 -7.13 -20.63
CA GLY A 7 30.84 -7.56 -19.35
C GLY A 7 29.31 -7.62 -19.39
N ARG A 8 28.76 -8.83 -19.46
CA ARG A 8 27.35 -9.11 -19.15
C ARG A 8 27.05 -8.68 -17.72
N LEU A 9 26.54 -7.48 -17.54
CA LEU A 9 25.88 -7.12 -16.31
C LEU A 9 24.51 -7.83 -16.30
N LEU A 10 24.51 -9.07 -15.85
CA LEU A 10 23.28 -9.75 -15.48
C LEU A 10 22.65 -8.96 -14.33
N ARG A 11 21.58 -8.22 -14.63
CA ARG A 11 20.68 -7.70 -13.60
C ARG A 11 20.12 -8.89 -12.83
N GLN A 12 20.74 -9.23 -11.71
CA GLN A 12 20.00 -9.88 -10.64
C GLN A 12 19.04 -8.84 -10.11
N VAL A 13 17.79 -8.87 -10.60
CA VAL A 13 16.66 -8.36 -9.84
C VAL A 13 16.63 -9.24 -8.58
N LYS A 14 17.33 -8.80 -7.53
CA LYS A 14 17.06 -9.31 -6.21
C LYS A 14 15.58 -9.01 -5.97
N ARG A 15 14.75 -10.03 -6.01
CA ARG A 15 13.51 -10.04 -5.27
C ARG A 15 13.91 -9.89 -3.81
N GLU A 16 14.13 -8.68 -3.37
CA GLU A 16 13.86 -8.36 -1.98
C GLU A 16 12.36 -8.54 -1.88
N ASP A 17 11.93 -9.59 -1.20
CA ASP A 17 10.57 -9.74 -0.72
C ASP A 17 10.24 -8.43 -0.02
N THR A 18 9.60 -7.53 -0.74
CA THR A 18 9.21 -6.22 -0.20
C THR A 18 7.96 -6.47 0.63
N THR A 19 8.17 -7.16 1.75
CA THR A 19 7.17 -7.39 2.76
C THR A 19 6.84 -6.03 3.36
N MET A 20 5.61 -5.55 3.16
CA MET A 20 5.12 -4.31 3.76
C MET A 20 5.10 -4.50 5.28
N LYS A 21 5.94 -3.74 5.97
CA LYS A 21 6.01 -3.77 7.43
C LYS A 21 4.99 -2.82 8.03
N ILE A 22 4.00 -3.36 8.73
CA ILE A 22 2.98 -2.61 9.46
C ILE A 22 3.45 -2.45 10.91
N ASN A 23 3.71 -1.22 11.32
CA ASN A 23 4.06 -0.93 12.70
C ASN A 23 2.78 -0.72 13.51
N ILE A 24 2.66 -1.46 14.59
CA ILE A 24 1.48 -1.48 15.47
C ILE A 24 1.93 -1.03 16.86
N LEU A 25 1.19 -0.09 17.44
CA LEU A 25 1.34 0.28 18.83
C LEU A 25 0.22 -0.39 19.65
N LEU A 26 0.59 -1.05 20.73
CA LEU A 26 -0.32 -1.50 21.77
C LEU A 26 -0.03 -0.70 23.05
N CYS A 27 -1.02 0.01 23.57
CA CYS A 27 -0.87 0.87 24.74
C CYS A 27 -1.94 0.52 25.78
N ASP A 28 -1.49 0.06 26.95
CA ASP A 28 -2.33 -0.37 28.08
C ASP A 28 -1.42 -0.45 29.30
N ASP A 29 -1.86 -0.01 30.46
CA ASP A 29 -1.09 -0.07 31.72
C ASP A 29 -1.12 -1.48 32.36
N ASP A 30 -2.13 -2.31 32.02
CA ASP A 30 -2.18 -3.73 32.40
C ASP A 30 -1.22 -4.55 31.51
N LYS A 31 -0.05 -4.89 32.07
CA LYS A 31 0.99 -5.67 31.38
C LYS A 31 0.53 -7.07 30.99
N ASP A 32 -0.33 -7.69 31.77
CA ASP A 32 -0.86 -9.03 31.50
C ASP A 32 -1.85 -8.96 30.34
N PHE A 33 -2.66 -7.90 30.28
CA PHE A 33 -3.53 -7.65 29.15
C PHE A 33 -2.73 -7.34 27.89
N LEU A 34 -1.71 -6.49 27.97
CA LEU A 34 -0.80 -6.20 26.84
C LEU A 34 -0.18 -7.47 26.26
N GLN A 35 0.18 -8.43 27.12
CA GLN A 35 0.73 -9.70 26.64
C GLN A 35 -0.33 -10.49 25.86
N ARG A 36 -1.54 -10.65 26.42
CA ARG A 36 -2.65 -11.33 25.75
C ARG A 36 -3.05 -10.66 24.44
N LEU A 37 -3.12 -9.31 24.41
CA LEU A 37 -3.42 -8.54 23.21
C LEU A 37 -2.37 -8.76 22.13
N THR A 38 -1.08 -8.78 22.53
CA THR A 38 0.03 -9.08 21.62
C THR A 38 -0.11 -10.46 20.98
N GLU A 39 -0.40 -11.47 21.77
CA GLU A 39 -0.58 -12.84 21.28
C GLU A 39 -1.73 -12.93 20.28
N VAL A 40 -2.86 -12.29 20.58
CA VAL A 40 -4.01 -12.29 19.66
C VAL A 40 -3.67 -11.55 18.36
N VAL A 41 -3.04 -10.37 18.41
CA VAL A 41 -2.65 -9.60 17.21
C VAL A 41 -1.64 -10.36 16.36
N THR A 42 -0.59 -10.93 16.98
CA THR A 42 0.49 -11.60 16.23
C THR A 42 0.11 -12.98 15.71
N SER A 43 -0.93 -13.62 16.26
CA SER A 43 -1.45 -14.89 15.78
C SER A 43 -2.37 -14.77 14.56
N GLN A 44 -2.80 -13.54 14.20
CA GLN A 44 -3.71 -13.36 13.08
C GLN A 44 -3.04 -13.64 11.73
N PRO A 45 -3.74 -14.27 10.77
CA PRO A 45 -3.25 -14.43 9.43
C PRO A 45 -3.08 -13.07 8.75
N LEU A 46 -1.94 -12.87 8.12
CA LEU A 46 -1.62 -11.63 7.40
C LEU A 46 -1.84 -11.82 5.89
N PRO A 47 -2.28 -10.78 5.18
CA PRO A 47 -2.26 -10.77 3.72
C PRO A 47 -0.87 -11.08 3.17
N LEU A 48 -0.81 -11.68 1.97
CA LEU A 48 0.46 -12.01 1.32
C LEU A 48 1.30 -10.73 1.12
N GLY A 49 2.57 -10.81 1.46
CA GLY A 49 3.48 -9.67 1.35
C GLY A 49 3.38 -8.65 2.50
N MET A 50 2.71 -9.00 3.62
CA MET A 50 2.69 -8.17 4.83
C MET A 50 3.42 -8.83 5.98
N SER A 51 3.99 -7.99 6.85
CA SER A 51 4.51 -8.35 8.17
C SER A 51 4.11 -7.30 9.19
N VAL A 52 3.98 -7.71 10.44
CA VAL A 52 3.67 -6.79 11.55
C VAL A 52 4.88 -6.62 12.46
N CYS A 53 5.06 -5.40 12.96
CA CYS A 53 6.01 -5.09 14.01
C CYS A 53 5.25 -4.44 15.16
N VAL A 54 5.16 -5.15 16.28
CA VAL A 54 4.39 -4.71 17.46
C VAL A 54 5.32 -4.03 18.44
N THR A 55 4.94 -2.80 18.86
CA THR A 55 5.54 -2.07 19.96
C THR A 55 4.54 -2.03 21.10
N LYS A 56 4.97 -2.39 22.31
CA LYS A 56 4.16 -2.33 23.54
C LYS A 56 4.58 -1.11 24.35
N SER A 57 3.63 -0.38 24.90
CA SER A 57 3.86 0.70 25.85
C SER A 57 2.86 0.60 26.99
N ALA A 58 3.39 0.53 28.21
CA ALA A 58 2.57 0.61 29.42
C ALA A 58 2.36 2.07 29.88
N TYR A 59 3.06 3.03 29.23
CA TYR A 59 3.04 4.43 29.61
C TYR A 59 2.83 5.31 28.37
N SER A 60 1.77 6.09 28.39
CA SER A 60 1.44 7.01 27.29
C SER A 60 2.41 8.20 27.19
N SER A 61 2.98 8.64 28.31
CA SER A 61 3.92 9.76 28.39
C SER A 61 5.26 9.48 27.69
N ALA A 62 5.62 8.22 27.46
CA ALA A 62 6.84 7.82 26.81
C ALA A 62 6.82 7.96 25.27
N ILE A 63 5.64 8.26 24.66
CA ILE A 63 5.49 8.26 23.20
C ILE A 63 5.59 9.68 22.66
N THR A 64 6.61 9.94 21.87
CA THR A 64 6.84 11.23 21.21
C THR A 64 6.06 11.36 19.91
N ASP A 65 5.83 12.59 19.45
CA ASP A 65 5.16 12.89 18.16
C ASP A 65 5.83 12.17 16.98
N ARG A 66 7.18 12.13 16.98
CA ARG A 66 7.95 11.41 15.97
C ARG A 66 7.68 9.91 15.96
N GLN A 67 7.43 9.34 17.12
CA GLN A 67 7.09 7.90 17.23
C GLN A 67 5.65 7.67 16.79
N LEU A 68 4.70 8.57 17.14
CA LEU A 68 3.31 8.45 16.69
C LEU A 68 3.19 8.34 15.17
N SER A 69 4.00 9.10 14.41
CA SER A 69 3.99 9.08 12.94
C SER A 69 4.48 7.77 12.31
N GLN A 70 5.05 6.86 13.09
CA GLN A 70 5.58 5.59 12.59
C GLN A 70 4.56 4.45 12.60
N TYR A 71 3.44 4.60 13.32
CA TYR A 71 2.46 3.54 13.48
C TYR A 71 1.31 3.68 12.51
N GLN A 72 0.96 2.58 11.83
CA GLN A 72 -0.19 2.48 10.95
C GLN A 72 -1.46 2.10 11.71
N ILE A 73 -1.32 1.30 12.79
CA ILE A 73 -2.43 0.90 13.66
C ILE A 73 -2.03 1.15 15.11
N MET A 74 -2.97 1.65 15.91
CA MET A 74 -2.83 1.79 17.34
C MET A 74 -4.02 1.12 18.06
N PHE A 75 -3.70 0.27 19.02
CA PHE A 75 -4.66 -0.25 20.00
C PHE A 75 -4.40 0.48 21.31
N LEU A 76 -5.38 1.21 21.80
CA LEU A 76 -5.24 2.11 22.93
C LEU A 76 -6.26 1.80 24.00
N ASP A 77 -5.83 1.56 25.25
CA ASP A 77 -6.75 1.68 26.37
C ASP A 77 -7.06 3.16 26.64
N ILE A 78 -8.25 3.43 27.10
CA ILE A 78 -8.69 4.80 27.41
C ILE A 78 -8.24 5.18 28.81
N ASP A 79 -8.38 4.29 29.80
CA ASP A 79 -8.08 4.54 31.19
C ASP A 79 -6.68 4.02 31.53
N MET A 80 -5.72 4.95 31.56
CA MET A 80 -4.32 4.70 31.89
C MET A 80 -3.80 5.80 32.84
N ASP A 81 -2.93 5.46 33.76
CA ASP A 81 -2.52 6.30 34.90
C ASP A 81 -2.01 7.72 34.57
N GLU A 82 -1.29 7.92 33.45
CA GLU A 82 -0.62 9.21 33.18
C GLU A 82 -1.28 10.05 32.09
N ARG A 83 -1.74 9.42 31.02
CA ARG A 83 -2.46 10.02 29.92
C ARG A 83 -3.47 9.01 29.39
N SER A 84 -4.66 9.47 29.15
CA SER A 84 -5.70 8.68 28.51
C SER A 84 -5.30 8.29 27.07
N GLY A 85 -5.68 7.08 26.63
CA GLY A 85 -5.57 6.73 25.20
C GLY A 85 -6.31 7.71 24.30
N MET A 86 -7.31 8.41 24.83
CA MET A 86 -8.01 9.48 24.14
C MET A 86 -7.08 10.67 23.85
N ASP A 87 -6.17 11.04 24.77
CA ASP A 87 -5.21 12.13 24.56
C ASP A 87 -4.20 11.76 23.46
N ILE A 88 -3.76 10.50 23.42
CA ILE A 88 -2.93 10.00 22.32
C ILE A 88 -3.69 10.12 20.99
N ALA A 89 -4.94 9.70 20.96
CA ALA A 89 -5.77 9.73 19.76
C ALA A 89 -6.01 11.17 19.27
N ARG A 90 -6.30 12.12 20.16
CA ARG A 90 -6.39 13.55 19.85
C ARG A 90 -5.08 14.06 19.25
N ARG A 91 -3.93 13.73 19.85
CA ARG A 91 -2.63 14.13 19.34
C ARG A 91 -2.34 13.59 17.95
N VAL A 92 -2.69 12.35 17.68
CA VAL A 92 -2.59 11.73 16.33
C VAL A 92 -3.37 12.56 15.30
N ARG A 93 -4.58 13.02 15.64
CA ARG A 93 -5.41 13.83 14.72
C ARG A 93 -4.92 15.26 14.57
N GLU A 94 -4.40 15.88 15.63
CA GLU A 94 -3.73 17.19 15.55
C GLU A 94 -2.51 17.18 14.62
N LEU A 95 -1.78 16.08 14.60
CA LEU A 95 -0.64 15.86 13.70
C LEU A 95 -1.06 15.46 12.27
N HIS A 96 -2.37 15.42 11.98
CA HIS A 96 -2.94 15.01 10.68
C HIS A 96 -2.45 13.62 10.20
N LEU A 97 -2.24 12.68 11.15
CA LEU A 97 -1.83 11.32 10.81
C LEU A 97 -3.05 10.45 10.47
N ASP A 98 -2.94 9.65 9.41
CA ASP A 98 -3.95 8.69 8.95
C ASP A 98 -3.89 7.35 9.72
N THR A 99 -3.33 7.35 10.94
CA THR A 99 -3.22 6.16 11.77
C THR A 99 -4.60 5.62 12.12
N ILE A 100 -4.79 4.32 11.96
CA ILE A 100 -6.00 3.60 12.35
C ILE A 100 -5.98 3.40 13.86
N ILE A 101 -7.00 3.92 14.55
CA ILE A 101 -7.12 3.85 16.00
C ILE A 101 -8.24 2.89 16.37
N ILE A 102 -7.92 1.89 17.20
CA ILE A 102 -8.87 0.96 17.81
C ILE A 102 -8.73 1.12 19.33
N PHE A 103 -9.79 1.59 19.97
CA PHE A 103 -9.84 1.57 21.43
C PHE A 103 -10.13 0.17 21.95
N VAL A 104 -9.40 -0.24 23.00
CA VAL A 104 -9.58 -1.53 23.67
C VAL A 104 -9.66 -1.27 25.16
N THR A 105 -10.86 -1.20 25.71
CA THR A 105 -11.10 -0.71 27.06
C THR A 105 -12.21 -1.47 27.78
N ASN A 106 -12.32 -1.28 29.09
CA ASN A 106 -13.45 -1.78 29.88
C ASN A 106 -14.62 -0.80 29.95
N TYR A 107 -14.49 0.42 29.48
CA TYR A 107 -15.42 1.53 29.68
C TYR A 107 -16.25 1.82 28.44
N PRO A 108 -17.48 1.30 28.29
CA PRO A 108 -18.33 1.53 27.12
C PRO A 108 -18.82 2.98 26.97
N GLU A 109 -18.87 3.76 28.05
CA GLU A 109 -19.36 5.14 28.09
C GLU A 109 -18.54 6.11 27.25
N PHE A 110 -17.25 5.87 27.05
CA PHE A 110 -16.37 6.71 26.23
C PHE A 110 -16.50 6.43 24.72
N SER A 111 -17.38 5.54 24.31
CA SER A 111 -17.55 5.23 22.88
C SER A 111 -17.97 6.44 22.04
N MET A 112 -18.75 7.37 22.62
CA MET A 112 -19.15 8.61 21.95
C MET A 112 -17.97 9.55 21.67
N GLU A 113 -17.03 9.67 22.63
CA GLU A 113 -15.81 10.48 22.45
C GLU A 113 -14.87 9.89 21.39
N GLY A 114 -14.94 8.58 21.17
CA GLY A 114 -14.20 7.92 20.08
C GLY A 114 -14.53 8.46 18.69
N TYR A 115 -15.75 8.96 18.47
CA TYR A 115 -16.14 9.59 17.21
C TYR A 115 -15.40 10.91 16.97
N GLU A 116 -15.13 11.69 18.00
CA GLU A 116 -14.41 12.97 17.88
C GLU A 116 -13.00 12.78 17.33
N VAL A 117 -12.34 11.68 17.71
CA VAL A 117 -11.00 11.34 17.23
C VAL A 117 -11.02 10.41 16.02
N ARG A 118 -12.18 10.19 15.39
CA ARG A 118 -12.35 9.30 14.25
C ARG A 118 -11.73 7.93 14.51
N ALA A 119 -12.07 7.33 15.67
CA ALA A 119 -11.66 5.96 15.96
C ALA A 119 -12.26 5.00 14.92
N PHE A 120 -11.46 4.08 14.42
CA PHE A 120 -11.90 3.08 13.46
C PHE A 120 -12.86 2.08 14.09
N ARG A 121 -12.54 1.61 15.30
CA ARG A 121 -13.38 0.70 16.09
C ARG A 121 -13.22 0.97 17.58
N TYR A 122 -14.22 0.54 18.31
CA TYR A 122 -14.26 0.51 19.78
C TYR A 122 -14.50 -0.93 20.22
N LEU A 123 -13.62 -1.48 21.06
CA LEU A 123 -13.61 -2.86 21.47
C LEU A 123 -13.59 -2.96 23.00
N LEU A 124 -14.55 -3.65 23.57
CA LEU A 124 -14.50 -3.97 25.00
C LEU A 124 -13.49 -5.10 25.25
N LYS A 125 -12.65 -4.96 26.30
CA LYS A 125 -11.61 -5.95 26.64
C LYS A 125 -12.18 -7.38 26.78
N GLN A 126 -13.39 -7.53 27.29
CA GLN A 126 -14.10 -8.82 27.43
C GLN A 126 -14.47 -9.46 26.07
N GLU A 127 -14.61 -8.67 25.01
CA GLU A 127 -14.96 -9.13 23.66
C GLU A 127 -13.74 -9.35 22.77
N MET A 128 -12.52 -9.11 23.29
CA MET A 128 -11.28 -9.13 22.53
C MET A 128 -11.12 -10.39 21.70
N GLN A 129 -11.27 -11.57 22.30
CA GLN A 129 -11.06 -12.84 21.60
C GLN A 129 -12.00 -13.05 20.40
N GLN A 130 -13.22 -12.52 20.48
CA GLN A 130 -14.24 -12.71 19.45
C GLN A 130 -14.15 -11.66 18.35
N LYS A 131 -13.95 -10.38 18.69
CA LYS A 131 -14.08 -9.25 17.76
C LYS A 131 -12.75 -8.74 17.22
N LEU A 132 -11.64 -8.86 17.97
CA LEU A 132 -10.35 -8.33 17.54
C LEU A 132 -9.87 -8.95 16.22
N PRO A 133 -10.00 -10.27 15.95
CA PRO A 133 -9.60 -10.83 14.65
C PRO A 133 -10.29 -10.15 13.46
N LEU A 134 -11.60 -9.87 13.58
CA LEU A 134 -12.36 -9.18 12.57
C LEU A 134 -11.89 -7.72 12.41
N TYR A 135 -11.81 -6.99 13.51
CA TYR A 135 -11.43 -5.57 13.51
C TYR A 135 -10.00 -5.36 13.02
N PHE A 136 -9.09 -6.27 13.35
CA PHE A 136 -7.71 -6.22 12.87
C PHE A 136 -7.63 -6.50 11.37
N ARG A 137 -8.36 -7.49 10.87
CA ARG A 137 -8.46 -7.76 9.42
C ARG A 137 -9.02 -6.55 8.67
N ASP A 138 -10.11 -5.96 9.18
CA ASP A 138 -10.72 -4.78 8.57
C ASP A 138 -9.73 -3.58 8.61
N ALA A 139 -9.00 -3.39 9.72
CA ALA A 139 -7.96 -2.37 9.82
C ALA A 139 -6.82 -2.57 8.82
N LEU A 140 -6.37 -3.82 8.64
CA LEU A 140 -5.35 -4.13 7.62
C LEU A 140 -5.83 -3.80 6.20
N ALA A 141 -7.13 -3.97 5.90
CA ALA A 141 -7.70 -3.63 4.61
C ALA A 141 -7.79 -2.12 4.35
N GLU A 142 -7.93 -1.30 5.42
CA GLU A 142 -7.93 0.17 5.32
C GLU A 142 -6.54 0.76 5.18
N ILE A 143 -5.48 0.03 5.58
CA ILE A 143 -4.12 0.51 5.34
C ILE A 143 -3.93 0.56 3.84
N PRO A 144 -3.58 1.73 3.26
CA PRO A 144 -3.28 1.79 1.85
C PRO A 144 -2.21 0.74 1.55
N HIS A 145 -2.63 -0.36 0.89
CA HIS A 145 -1.73 -1.34 0.33
C HIS A 145 -1.04 -0.61 -0.79
N ASP A 146 0.01 0.04 -0.46
CA ASP A 146 0.94 0.51 -1.42
C ASP A 146 1.41 1.93 -1.26
N LYS A 147 2.68 1.87 -1.20
CA LYS A 147 3.40 2.48 -2.34
C LYS A 147 3.97 1.34 -3.19
N LYS A 148 3.15 0.64 -4.01
CA LYS A 148 3.65 -0.14 -5.13
C LYS A 148 4.42 0.82 -5.99
N GLU A 149 5.74 0.69 -5.93
CA GLU A 149 6.66 1.60 -6.61
C GLU A 149 7.43 0.81 -7.65
N LEU A 150 7.41 1.30 -8.87
CA LEU A 150 8.37 0.86 -9.86
C LEU A 150 9.75 1.40 -9.46
N ARG A 151 10.70 0.51 -9.26
CA ARG A 151 12.08 0.86 -8.91
C ARG A 151 12.99 0.58 -10.10
N PHE A 152 13.73 1.58 -10.50
CA PHE A 152 14.67 1.49 -11.62
C PHE A 152 15.85 2.44 -11.40
N SER A 153 16.86 2.37 -12.28
CA SER A 153 18.02 3.25 -12.18
C SER A 153 18.28 3.91 -13.54
N VAL A 154 18.62 5.19 -13.49
CA VAL A 154 19.06 5.98 -14.65
C VAL A 154 20.45 6.52 -14.31
N ASN A 155 21.46 6.21 -15.11
CA ASN A 155 22.87 6.60 -14.87
C ASN A 155 23.39 6.24 -13.48
N ALA A 156 23.02 5.05 -12.97
CA ALA A 156 23.30 4.55 -11.63
C ALA A 156 22.56 5.27 -10.49
N GLU A 157 21.77 6.28 -10.73
CA GLU A 157 20.90 6.94 -9.77
C GLU A 157 19.60 6.14 -9.59
N PRO A 158 19.16 5.84 -8.35
CA PRO A 158 17.93 5.09 -8.09
C PRO A 158 16.70 6.00 -8.18
N TYR A 159 15.70 5.53 -8.89
CA TYR A 159 14.38 6.17 -8.99
C TYR A 159 13.28 5.27 -8.44
N ARG A 160 12.24 5.89 -7.90
CA ARG A 160 11.02 5.23 -7.41
C ARG A 160 9.81 6.01 -7.86
N VAL A 161 8.85 5.32 -8.46
CA VAL A 161 7.60 5.93 -8.93
C VAL A 161 6.43 5.06 -8.49
N ALA A 162 5.50 5.65 -7.74
CA ALA A 162 4.32 4.92 -7.29
C ALA A 162 3.47 4.47 -8.49
N TYR A 163 2.98 3.24 -8.47
CA TYR A 163 2.19 2.68 -9.57
C TYR A 163 0.97 3.55 -9.91
N LYS A 164 0.33 4.13 -8.90
CA LYS A 164 -0.82 5.02 -9.09
C LYS A 164 -0.52 6.26 -9.94
N ASP A 165 0.74 6.71 -9.93
CA ASP A 165 1.18 7.90 -10.66
C ASP A 165 1.63 7.56 -12.10
N ILE A 166 1.76 6.26 -12.43
CA ILE A 166 2.13 5.77 -13.75
C ILE A 166 0.89 5.66 -14.63
N LEU A 167 0.86 6.39 -15.73
CA LEU A 167 -0.17 6.29 -16.76
C LEU A 167 0.07 5.07 -17.65
N TYR A 168 1.29 4.98 -18.20
CA TYR A 168 1.73 3.87 -19.04
C TYR A 168 3.25 3.83 -19.19
N LEU A 169 3.75 2.69 -19.65
CA LEU A 169 5.14 2.50 -20.05
C LEU A 169 5.19 2.24 -21.57
N GLU A 170 6.14 2.88 -22.24
CA GLU A 170 6.37 2.75 -23.67
C GLU A 170 7.73 2.10 -23.95
N SER A 171 7.79 1.12 -24.84
CA SER A 171 9.04 0.53 -25.30
C SER A 171 9.55 1.25 -26.56
N GLN A 172 10.71 1.85 -26.46
CA GLN A 172 11.47 2.43 -27.56
C GLN A 172 12.79 1.65 -27.71
N GLN A 173 12.77 0.57 -28.50
CA GLN A 173 13.87 -0.37 -28.66
C GLN A 173 14.26 -1.06 -27.33
N ARG A 174 15.42 -0.66 -26.72
CA ARG A 174 15.93 -1.18 -25.44
C ARG A 174 15.67 -0.24 -24.27
N ILE A 175 14.98 0.87 -24.53
CA ILE A 175 14.64 1.87 -23.53
C ILE A 175 13.17 1.76 -23.23
N VAL A 176 12.82 1.83 -21.95
CA VAL A 176 11.47 2.01 -21.47
C VAL A 176 11.30 3.48 -21.11
N VAL A 177 10.29 4.12 -21.67
CA VAL A 177 9.86 5.47 -21.33
C VAL A 177 8.68 5.37 -20.39
N LEU A 178 8.79 6.03 -19.25
CA LEU A 178 7.76 6.08 -18.22
C LEU A 178 6.94 7.36 -18.36
N HIS A 179 5.63 7.20 -18.55
CA HIS A 179 4.69 8.31 -18.64
C HIS A 179 3.87 8.39 -17.34
N THR A 180 3.95 9.53 -16.65
CA THR A 180 3.34 9.75 -15.34
C THR A 180 2.42 10.97 -15.35
N GLU A 181 1.50 11.07 -14.38
CA GLU A 181 0.63 12.26 -14.23
C GLU A 181 1.45 13.53 -13.99
N ASN A 182 2.51 13.43 -13.19
CA ASN A 182 3.46 14.50 -12.95
C ASN A 182 4.80 14.14 -13.58
N PRO A 183 5.32 14.93 -14.54
CA PRO A 183 6.58 14.64 -15.21
C PRO A 183 7.74 14.49 -14.24
N LEU A 184 8.51 13.44 -14.40
CA LEU A 184 9.73 13.22 -13.62
C LEU A 184 10.84 14.15 -14.13
N GLN A 185 11.51 14.84 -13.21
CA GLN A 185 12.68 15.64 -13.59
C GLN A 185 13.85 14.69 -13.88
N GLY A 186 14.02 14.33 -15.16
CA GLY A 186 15.20 13.63 -15.67
C GLY A 186 15.27 12.12 -15.47
N GLY A 187 14.21 11.48 -14.96
CA GLY A 187 14.20 10.04 -14.64
C GLY A 187 13.16 9.21 -15.40
N ASP A 188 12.65 9.71 -16.53
CA ASP A 188 11.55 9.09 -17.26
C ASP A 188 11.97 7.96 -18.22
N ARG A 189 13.30 7.74 -18.42
CA ARG A 189 13.85 6.78 -19.39
C ARG A 189 14.88 5.88 -18.76
N PHE A 190 14.71 4.57 -18.91
CA PHE A 190 15.67 3.60 -18.39
C PHE A 190 15.82 2.38 -19.32
N TYR A 191 16.94 1.67 -19.19
CA TYR A 191 17.16 0.43 -19.92
C TYR A 191 16.32 -0.70 -19.36
N GLY A 192 15.53 -1.37 -20.19
CA GLY A 192 14.68 -2.48 -19.77
C GLY A 192 13.91 -3.09 -20.93
N LYS A 193 13.26 -4.21 -20.64
CA LYS A 193 12.31 -4.84 -21.56
C LYS A 193 10.91 -4.71 -20.98
N LEU A 194 9.97 -4.30 -21.84
CA LEU A 194 8.58 -4.15 -21.44
C LEU A 194 7.93 -5.51 -21.06
N GLU A 195 8.48 -6.61 -21.58
CA GLU A 195 8.03 -7.97 -21.24
C GLU A 195 8.35 -8.35 -19.78
N ASP A 196 9.53 -7.96 -19.28
CA ASP A 196 9.93 -8.20 -17.89
C ASP A 196 9.02 -7.38 -16.94
N LEU A 197 8.71 -6.14 -17.33
CA LEU A 197 7.81 -5.25 -16.60
C LEU A 197 6.34 -5.69 -16.66
N GLU A 198 5.90 -6.26 -17.79
CA GLU A 198 4.56 -6.86 -17.92
C GLU A 198 4.35 -7.95 -16.88
N ASN A 199 5.31 -8.88 -16.75
CA ASN A 199 5.25 -9.96 -15.77
C ASN A 199 5.22 -9.45 -14.31
N GLU A 200 5.91 -8.35 -14.04
CA GLU A 200 5.97 -7.73 -12.71
C GLU A 200 4.69 -6.96 -12.39
N LEU A 201 4.18 -6.18 -13.35
CA LEU A 201 3.12 -5.19 -13.13
C LEU A 201 1.70 -5.69 -13.46
N GLU A 202 1.55 -6.79 -14.23
CA GLU A 202 0.23 -7.34 -14.57
C GLU A 202 -0.63 -7.66 -13.32
N PRO A 203 -0.09 -8.27 -12.26
CA PRO A 203 -0.86 -8.52 -11.02
C PRO A 203 -1.38 -7.24 -10.37
N ASP A 204 -0.73 -6.12 -10.65
CA ASP A 204 -0.98 -4.82 -10.06
C ASP A 204 -1.81 -3.88 -10.94
N GLY A 205 -2.46 -4.45 -11.94
CA GLY A 205 -3.44 -3.72 -12.74
C GLY A 205 -2.85 -3.04 -13.98
N PHE A 206 -1.68 -3.49 -14.46
CA PHE A 206 -1.16 -3.06 -15.75
C PHE A 206 -1.54 -4.03 -16.86
N LEU A 207 -1.81 -3.51 -18.05
CA LEU A 207 -2.32 -4.26 -19.19
C LEU A 207 -1.51 -3.95 -20.45
N ARG A 208 -0.98 -4.99 -21.09
CA ARG A 208 -0.28 -4.86 -22.37
C ARG A 208 -1.27 -4.68 -23.51
N ILE A 209 -1.49 -3.45 -23.96
CA ILE A 209 -2.44 -3.12 -25.02
C ILE A 209 -1.87 -3.26 -26.44
N GLN A 210 -0.54 -3.14 -26.56
CA GLN A 210 0.20 -3.28 -27.82
C GLN A 210 1.65 -3.71 -27.56
N LYS A 211 2.39 -4.10 -28.61
CA LYS A 211 3.80 -4.49 -28.51
C LYS A 211 4.65 -3.44 -27.76
N SER A 212 4.32 -2.16 -27.90
CA SER A 212 5.10 -1.07 -27.32
C SER A 212 4.46 -0.39 -26.09
N TYR A 213 3.24 -0.77 -25.69
CA TYR A 213 2.50 -0.09 -24.63
C TYR A 213 2.00 -1.04 -23.53
N LEU A 214 2.38 -0.74 -22.31
CA LEU A 214 1.88 -1.36 -21.06
C LEU A 214 1.18 -0.27 -20.24
N VAL A 215 -0.12 -0.34 -20.09
CA VAL A 215 -0.99 0.74 -19.55
C VAL A 215 -1.49 0.37 -18.18
N ASN A 216 -1.52 1.32 -17.26
CA ASN A 216 -2.19 1.18 -15.99
C ASN A 216 -3.72 1.26 -16.19
N MET A 217 -4.43 0.19 -15.88
CA MET A 217 -5.88 0.08 -16.09
C MET A 217 -6.68 1.10 -15.26
N ALA A 218 -6.13 1.59 -14.13
CA ALA A 218 -6.77 2.63 -13.32
C ALA A 218 -6.91 3.96 -14.07
N HIS A 219 -6.03 4.24 -15.01
CA HIS A 219 -6.05 5.46 -15.83
C HIS A 219 -6.82 5.32 -17.16
N ILE A 220 -7.42 4.16 -17.44
CA ILE A 220 -8.23 3.98 -18.66
C ILE A 220 -9.61 4.60 -18.46
N LYS A 221 -9.90 5.68 -19.19
CA LYS A 221 -11.25 6.27 -19.29
C LYS A 221 -12.13 5.53 -20.27
N LYS A 222 -11.59 5.16 -21.45
CA LYS A 222 -12.36 4.52 -22.51
C LYS A 222 -11.50 3.52 -23.27
N LEU A 223 -12.04 2.31 -23.45
CA LEU A 223 -11.44 1.26 -24.26
C LEU A 223 -12.25 1.08 -25.54
N ASN A 224 -11.66 1.42 -26.69
CA ASN A 224 -12.23 1.20 -28.02
C ASN A 224 -11.47 0.10 -28.76
N TYR A 225 -11.98 -0.30 -29.93
CA TYR A 225 -11.38 -1.38 -30.75
C TYR A 225 -9.99 -1.04 -31.27
N ASP A 226 -9.73 0.23 -31.55
CA ASP A 226 -8.50 0.73 -32.18
C ASP A 226 -7.61 1.52 -31.23
N LYS A 227 -8.15 2.04 -30.12
CA LYS A 227 -7.45 2.91 -29.20
C LYS A 227 -7.96 2.86 -27.77
N VAL A 228 -7.10 3.24 -26.84
CA VAL A 228 -7.40 3.47 -25.42
C VAL A 228 -7.26 4.96 -25.14
N ALA A 229 -8.28 5.58 -24.52
CA ALA A 229 -8.20 6.95 -24.01
C ALA A 229 -7.89 6.93 -22.50
N LEU A 230 -6.88 7.69 -22.09
CA LEU A 230 -6.38 7.79 -20.73
C LEU A 230 -7.00 8.96 -19.93
N SER A 231 -6.72 8.98 -18.63
CA SER A 231 -7.20 10.02 -17.69
C SER A 231 -6.69 11.43 -18.04
N ASN A 232 -5.49 11.54 -18.56
CA ASN A 232 -4.88 12.80 -19.00
C ASN A 232 -5.33 13.27 -20.40
N GLY A 233 -6.18 12.48 -21.08
CA GLY A 233 -6.69 12.79 -22.44
C GLY A 233 -5.85 12.23 -23.59
N GLU A 234 -4.73 11.61 -23.32
CA GLU A 234 -3.94 10.92 -24.36
C GLU A 234 -4.67 9.70 -24.91
N GLU A 235 -4.44 9.40 -26.17
CA GLU A 235 -4.96 8.22 -26.85
C GLU A 235 -3.82 7.33 -27.33
N LEU A 236 -3.83 6.07 -26.95
CA LEU A 236 -2.83 5.09 -27.34
C LEU A 236 -3.44 4.04 -28.29
N PRO A 237 -2.69 3.62 -29.32
CA PRO A 237 -3.17 2.58 -30.22
C PRO A 237 -3.20 1.20 -29.56
N ILE A 238 -4.23 0.42 -29.87
CA ILE A 238 -4.42 -0.94 -29.38
C ILE A 238 -4.16 -1.98 -30.45
N SER A 239 -3.70 -3.16 -30.07
CA SER A 239 -3.61 -4.31 -30.97
C SER A 239 -4.98 -4.87 -31.28
N GLN A 240 -5.52 -4.59 -32.47
CA GLN A 240 -6.83 -5.10 -32.90
C GLN A 240 -6.92 -6.63 -32.87
N LYS A 241 -5.82 -7.33 -33.18
CA LYS A 241 -5.75 -8.80 -33.10
C LYS A 241 -5.91 -9.33 -31.69
N ARG A 242 -5.53 -8.57 -30.68
CA ARG A 242 -5.63 -8.93 -29.26
C ARG A 242 -6.79 -8.25 -28.54
N TYR A 243 -7.61 -7.47 -29.24
CA TYR A 243 -8.66 -6.65 -28.61
C TYR A 243 -9.60 -7.46 -27.71
N ALA A 244 -10.07 -8.63 -28.17
CA ALA A 244 -10.96 -9.47 -27.38
C ALA A 244 -10.35 -9.88 -26.04
N GLN A 245 -9.07 -10.31 -26.05
CA GLN A 245 -8.34 -10.68 -24.84
C GLN A 245 -8.12 -9.46 -23.90
N ILE A 246 -7.70 -8.34 -24.47
CA ILE A 246 -7.48 -7.09 -23.73
C ILE A 246 -8.77 -6.62 -23.04
N LYS A 247 -9.90 -6.68 -23.76
CA LYS A 247 -11.21 -6.33 -23.22
C LYS A 247 -11.63 -7.24 -22.07
N ILE A 248 -11.41 -8.54 -22.17
CA ILE A 248 -11.70 -9.50 -21.10
C ILE A 248 -10.88 -9.20 -19.85
N GLN A 249 -9.56 -8.98 -20.00
CA GLN A 249 -8.66 -8.66 -18.89
C GLN A 249 -9.07 -7.34 -18.19
N TYR A 250 -9.36 -6.31 -18.99
CA TYR A 250 -9.77 -5.01 -18.46
C TYR A 250 -11.11 -5.08 -17.70
N LEU A 251 -12.12 -5.76 -18.26
CA LEU A 251 -13.42 -5.93 -17.60
C LEU A 251 -13.30 -6.79 -16.33
N GLY A 252 -12.49 -7.84 -16.37
CA GLY A 252 -12.22 -8.69 -15.21
C GLY A 252 -11.57 -7.91 -14.08
N TRP A 253 -10.59 -7.06 -14.40
CA TRP A 253 -9.97 -6.17 -13.42
C TRP A 253 -10.97 -5.16 -12.84
N LYS A 254 -11.77 -4.52 -13.71
CA LYS A 254 -12.77 -3.53 -13.29
C LYS A 254 -13.84 -4.12 -12.37
N ASN A 255 -14.29 -5.33 -12.64
CA ASN A 255 -15.26 -6.03 -11.79
C ASN A 255 -14.68 -6.36 -10.40
N LYS A 256 -13.38 -6.70 -10.29
CA LYS A 256 -12.72 -6.93 -9.01
C LYS A 256 -12.66 -5.65 -8.16
N GLN A 257 -12.41 -4.50 -8.78
CA GLN A 257 -12.39 -3.21 -8.08
C GLN A 257 -13.77 -2.81 -7.54
N TRP A 258 -14.86 -3.11 -8.27
CA TRP A 258 -16.22 -2.79 -7.84
C TRP A 258 -16.80 -3.81 -6.86
N GLY A 259 -16.37 -5.08 -6.91
CA GLY A 259 -16.79 -6.12 -5.95
C GLY A 259 -16.14 -6.00 -4.57
N SER A 260 -15.09 -5.19 -4.42
CA SER A 260 -14.45 -4.88 -3.13
C SER A 260 -15.10 -3.66 -2.43
N ALA A 261 -16.08 -3.01 -3.07
CA ALA A 261 -16.74 -1.80 -2.58
C ALA A 261 -18.17 -2.07 -2.06
N LEU A 262 -18.59 -3.35 -1.96
CA LEU A 262 -19.83 -3.83 -1.34
C LEU A 262 -19.47 -4.74 -0.15
#